data_73d249218535a9f5cd07e683e21b4870
#
_entry.id   73d249218535a9f5cd07e683e21b4870
#
_cell.length_a   1.000
_cell.length_b   1.000
_cell.length_c   1.000
_cell.angle_alpha   90.00
_cell.angle_beta   90.00
_cell.angle_gamma   90.00
#
_symmetry.space_group_name_H-M   'P 1'
#
loop_
_entity.id
_entity.type
_entity.pdbx_description
1 polymer ?
#
loop_
_entity_poly.entity_id
_entity_poly.type
_entity_poly.pdbx_seq_one_letter_code
_entity_poly.pdbx_strand_id
1 'polypeptide(L)'
;MANKISAVLEFGAPEPGETATMMADKLRFHTDSWDLSVDLKAALADIVVIDARSRDAYIAGHIPGAVSFPHRDMNAETVARFDRSKVYVVYCDGIGCNASTKGAYKRQGAAKHKQR
;
A
#
# COMPACT_ATOMS: atom_id res chain seq x y z
N MET A 1 -3.12 16.17 44.34
CA MET A 1 -2.90 14.93 43.58
C MET A 1 -2.47 15.26 42.18
N ALA A 2 -1.40 14.64 41.73
CA ALA A 2 -0.99 14.79 40.34
C ALA A 2 -1.97 14.03 39.42
N ASN A 3 -2.51 14.71 38.43
CA ASN A 3 -3.31 14.05 37.37
C ASN A 3 -2.39 13.27 36.45
N LYS A 4 -2.70 12.00 36.27
CA LYS A 4 -2.00 11.20 35.26
C LYS A 4 -2.46 11.63 33.90
N ILE A 5 -1.50 11.97 33.03
CA ILE A 5 -1.76 12.30 31.62
C ILE A 5 -1.58 11.02 30.84
N SER A 6 -2.62 10.60 30.14
CA SER A 6 -2.55 9.44 29.25
C SER A 6 -1.83 9.81 27.95
N ALA A 7 -0.76 9.10 27.63
CA ALA A 7 -0.09 9.25 26.36
C ALA A 7 -1.01 8.81 25.18
N VAL A 8 -1.83 7.80 25.42
CA VAL A 8 -2.78 7.32 24.40
C VAL A 8 -3.85 8.37 24.06
N LEU A 9 -4.27 9.13 25.07
CA LEU A 9 -5.33 10.12 24.91
C LEU A 9 -4.81 11.55 24.69
N GLU A 10 -3.55 11.71 24.39
CA GLU A 10 -2.94 13.04 24.18
C GLU A 10 -3.70 13.86 23.15
N PHE A 11 -4.16 13.23 22.09
CA PHE A 11 -4.93 13.86 21.01
C PHE A 11 -6.42 13.52 21.06
N GLY A 12 -6.88 12.97 22.19
CA GLY A 12 -8.27 12.53 22.37
C GLY A 12 -8.53 11.14 21.79
N ALA A 13 -9.78 10.74 21.84
CA ALA A 13 -10.25 9.50 21.27
C ALA A 13 -11.35 9.80 20.24
N PRO A 14 -11.41 9.07 19.13
CA PRO A 14 -12.47 9.26 18.14
C PRO A 14 -13.80 8.72 18.67
N GLU A 15 -14.87 9.25 18.13
CA GLU A 15 -16.19 8.66 18.33
C GLU A 15 -16.29 7.32 17.57
N PRO A 16 -17.15 6.38 17.99
CA PRO A 16 -17.29 5.09 17.33
C PRO A 16 -17.56 5.17 15.83
N GLY A 17 -18.38 6.14 15.40
CA GLY A 17 -18.67 6.34 13.98
C GLY A 17 -17.44 6.78 13.16
N GLU A 18 -16.61 7.64 13.73
CA GLU A 18 -15.36 8.06 13.10
C GLU A 18 -14.40 6.88 12.96
N THR A 19 -14.29 6.05 13.98
CA THR A 19 -13.47 4.86 13.95
C THR A 19 -13.95 3.89 12.86
N ALA A 20 -15.26 3.64 12.77
CA ALA A 20 -15.83 2.77 11.77
C ALA A 20 -15.51 3.26 10.35
N THR A 21 -15.66 4.55 10.10
CA THR A 21 -15.34 5.16 8.79
C THR A 21 -13.85 5.00 8.46
N MET A 22 -12.98 5.33 9.41
CA MET A 22 -11.53 5.22 9.21
C MET A 22 -11.11 3.78 8.93
N MET A 23 -11.66 2.82 9.68
CA MET A 23 -11.32 1.41 9.50
C MET A 23 -11.86 0.86 8.18
N ALA A 24 -13.06 1.27 7.77
CA ALA A 24 -13.60 0.90 6.47
C ALA A 24 -12.72 1.42 5.33
N ASP A 25 -12.25 2.66 5.42
CA ASP A 25 -11.33 3.23 4.45
C ASP A 25 -10.01 2.47 4.43
N LYS A 26 -9.48 2.15 5.60
CA LYS A 26 -8.24 1.37 5.69
C LYS A 26 -8.38 0.00 5.00
N LEU A 27 -9.51 -0.67 5.17
CA LEU A 27 -9.78 -1.94 4.49
C LEU A 27 -9.83 -1.80 2.97
N ARG A 28 -10.28 -0.65 2.46
CA ARG A 28 -10.31 -0.40 1.01
C ARG A 28 -8.94 -0.03 0.45
N PHE A 29 -8.18 0.80 1.17
CA PHE A 29 -6.92 1.35 0.69
C PHE A 29 -5.71 0.49 0.99
N HIS A 30 -5.81 -0.41 1.96
CA HIS A 30 -4.71 -1.27 2.37
C HIS A 30 -5.10 -2.74 2.24
N THR A 31 -4.10 -3.57 2.08
CA THR A 31 -4.25 -5.02 2.18
C THR A 31 -3.10 -5.56 3.04
N ASP A 32 -3.22 -6.78 3.53
CA ASP A 32 -2.19 -7.42 4.31
C ASP A 32 -1.52 -8.57 3.54
N SER A 33 -0.49 -9.13 4.15
CA SER A 33 0.29 -10.20 3.53
C SER A 33 -0.52 -11.48 3.31
N TRP A 34 -1.47 -11.75 4.21
CA TRP A 34 -2.30 -12.95 4.12
C TRP A 34 -3.25 -12.87 2.92
N ASP A 35 -4.04 -11.81 2.84
CA ASP A 35 -5.00 -11.62 1.76
C ASP A 35 -4.28 -11.57 0.41
N LEU A 36 -3.14 -10.88 0.35
CA LEU A 36 -2.33 -10.84 -0.86
C LEU A 36 -1.84 -12.22 -1.27
N SER A 37 -1.40 -13.04 -0.30
CA SER A 37 -0.94 -14.40 -0.59
C SER A 37 -2.06 -15.29 -1.12
N VAL A 38 -3.29 -15.11 -0.63
CA VAL A 38 -4.47 -15.84 -1.11
C VAL A 38 -4.72 -15.50 -2.58
N ASP A 39 -4.71 -14.22 -2.94
CA ASP A 39 -4.95 -13.78 -4.31
C ASP A 39 -3.84 -14.22 -5.26
N LEU A 40 -2.59 -14.17 -4.81
CA LEU A 40 -1.45 -14.64 -5.62
C LEU A 40 -1.51 -16.15 -5.88
N LYS A 41 -1.90 -16.94 -4.88
CA LYS A 41 -2.09 -18.39 -5.05
C LYS A 41 -3.25 -18.70 -5.99
N ALA A 42 -4.29 -17.87 -5.99
CA ALA A 42 -5.41 -17.99 -6.92
C ALA A 42 -5.08 -17.51 -8.34
N ALA A 43 -3.91 -16.91 -8.55
CA ALA A 43 -3.43 -16.40 -9.83
C ALA A 43 -4.43 -15.43 -10.50
N LEU A 44 -4.99 -14.51 -9.72
CA LEU A 44 -5.97 -13.55 -10.23
C LEU A 44 -5.30 -12.54 -11.16
N ALA A 45 -5.70 -12.54 -12.42
CA ALA A 45 -5.08 -11.72 -13.46
C ALA A 45 -5.30 -10.21 -13.26
N ASP A 46 -6.35 -9.83 -12.53
CA ASP A 46 -6.67 -8.43 -12.28
C ASP A 46 -5.83 -7.79 -11.17
N ILE A 47 -5.05 -8.58 -10.44
CA ILE A 47 -4.19 -8.12 -9.36
C ILE A 47 -2.74 -8.14 -9.82
N VAL A 48 -2.09 -6.98 -9.78
CA VAL A 48 -0.67 -6.84 -10.10
C VAL A 48 0.05 -6.32 -8.88
N VAL A 49 1.08 -7.02 -8.44
CA VAL A 49 1.89 -6.63 -7.28
C VAL A 49 3.13 -5.88 -7.74
N ILE A 50 3.35 -4.71 -7.16
CA ILE A 50 4.49 -3.85 -7.48
C ILE A 50 5.38 -3.72 -6.24
N ASP A 51 6.65 -4.03 -6.43
CA ASP A 51 7.71 -3.73 -5.46
C ASP A 51 8.23 -2.32 -5.75
N ALA A 52 7.93 -1.39 -4.85
CA ALA A 52 8.34 0.01 -4.99
C ALA A 52 9.73 0.29 -4.40
N ARG A 53 10.41 -0.74 -3.88
CA ARG A 53 11.77 -0.63 -3.36
C ARG A 53 12.77 -0.46 -4.51
N SER A 54 14.04 -0.27 -4.16
CA SER A 54 15.10 -0.22 -5.16
C SER A 54 15.18 -1.54 -5.94
N ARG A 55 15.73 -1.47 -7.15
CA ARG A 55 15.93 -2.66 -7.96
C ARG A 55 16.87 -3.65 -7.28
N ASP A 56 17.88 -3.18 -6.57
CA ASP A 56 18.80 -4.05 -5.83
C ASP A 56 18.07 -4.82 -4.72
N ALA A 57 17.17 -4.17 -4.00
CA ALA A 57 16.35 -4.84 -2.99
C ALA A 57 15.43 -5.89 -3.61
N TYR A 58 14.84 -5.61 -4.77
CA TYR A 58 14.03 -6.55 -5.51
C TYR A 58 14.84 -7.79 -5.93
N ILE A 59 16.03 -7.58 -6.45
CA ILE A 59 16.92 -8.69 -6.88
C ILE A 59 17.33 -9.54 -5.69
N ALA A 60 17.58 -8.94 -4.53
CA ALA A 60 17.97 -9.66 -3.31
C ALA A 60 16.86 -10.55 -2.76
N GLY A 61 15.60 -10.19 -3.02
CA GLY A 61 14.44 -10.98 -2.61
C GLY A 61 13.17 -10.15 -2.74
N HIS A 62 12.12 -10.75 -3.28
CA HIS A 62 10.84 -10.09 -3.48
C HIS A 62 9.69 -11.09 -3.43
N ILE A 63 8.47 -10.59 -3.32
CA ILE A 63 7.27 -11.43 -3.37
C ILE A 63 7.21 -12.12 -4.75
N PRO A 64 7.05 -13.45 -4.81
CA PRO A 64 6.94 -14.15 -6.09
C PRO A 64 5.84 -13.56 -6.97
N GLY A 65 6.17 -13.26 -8.22
CA GLY A 65 5.25 -12.65 -9.17
C GLY A 65 5.19 -11.12 -9.12
N ALA A 66 5.84 -10.49 -8.14
CA ALA A 66 5.89 -9.03 -8.07
C ALA A 66 6.76 -8.44 -9.19
N VAL A 67 6.34 -7.28 -9.67
CA VAL A 67 7.08 -6.51 -10.67
C VAL A 67 7.89 -5.42 -9.97
N SER A 68 9.17 -5.30 -10.31
CA SER A 68 10.00 -4.22 -9.80
C SER A 68 9.64 -2.91 -10.48
N PHE A 69 9.22 -1.93 -9.67
CA PHE A 69 8.99 -0.59 -10.15
C PHE A 69 9.31 0.40 -9.03
N PRO A 70 10.58 0.80 -8.88
CA PRO A 70 10.97 1.74 -7.84
C PRO A 70 10.14 3.02 -7.91
N HIS A 71 9.73 3.55 -6.75
CA HIS A 71 8.91 4.77 -6.73
C HIS A 71 9.61 5.95 -7.39
N ARG A 72 10.94 5.95 -7.43
CA ARG A 72 11.74 7.00 -8.08
C ARG A 72 11.53 7.05 -9.59
N ASP A 73 11.21 5.92 -10.20
CA ASP A 73 11.01 5.80 -11.64
C ASP A 73 9.57 6.10 -12.05
N MET A 74 8.68 6.32 -11.08
CA MET A 74 7.27 6.61 -11.33
C MET A 74 7.06 8.09 -11.63
N ASN A 75 6.52 8.36 -12.80
CA ASN A 75 6.10 9.68 -13.25
C ASN A 75 4.90 9.53 -14.18
N ALA A 76 4.34 10.65 -14.65
CA ALA A 76 3.15 10.62 -15.50
C ALA A 76 3.34 9.76 -16.75
N GLU A 77 4.53 9.77 -17.34
CA GLU A 77 4.82 9.00 -18.56
C GLU A 77 4.92 7.50 -18.27
N THR A 78 5.65 7.11 -17.23
CA THR A 78 5.84 5.69 -16.91
C THR A 78 4.57 5.04 -16.38
N VAL A 79 3.77 5.74 -15.56
CA VAL A 79 2.51 5.20 -15.04
C VAL A 79 1.40 5.15 -16.09
N ALA A 80 1.51 5.92 -17.17
CA ALA A 80 0.54 5.86 -18.27
C ALA A 80 0.50 4.50 -18.97
N ARG A 81 1.56 3.68 -18.80
CA ARG A 81 1.65 2.34 -19.38
C ARG A 81 0.86 1.29 -18.61
N PHE A 82 0.35 1.63 -17.43
CA PHE A 82 -0.41 0.68 -16.62
C PHE A 82 -1.83 0.48 -17.14
N ASP A 83 -2.30 -0.77 -17.00
CA ASP A 83 -3.65 -1.13 -17.37
C ASP A 83 -4.65 -0.63 -16.32
N ARG A 84 -5.56 0.24 -16.72
CA ARG A 84 -6.55 0.84 -15.81
C ARG A 84 -7.63 -0.15 -15.34
N SER A 85 -7.77 -1.29 -16.01
CA SER A 85 -8.73 -2.32 -15.61
C SER A 85 -8.22 -3.18 -14.45
N LYS A 86 -6.93 -3.08 -14.12
CA LYS A 86 -6.30 -3.88 -13.05
C LYS A 86 -6.15 -3.11 -11.76
N VAL A 87 -6.06 -3.85 -10.67
CA VAL A 87 -5.73 -3.31 -9.34
C VAL A 87 -4.25 -3.57 -9.07
N TYR A 88 -3.53 -2.51 -8.73
CA TYR A 88 -2.10 -2.59 -8.44
C TYR A 88 -1.88 -2.50 -6.94
N VAL A 89 -1.24 -3.52 -6.38
CA VAL A 89 -0.88 -3.58 -4.97
C VAL A 89 0.59 -3.19 -4.86
N VAL A 90 0.88 -2.14 -4.13
CA VAL A 90 2.23 -1.58 -4.01
C VAL A 90 2.77 -1.87 -2.62
N TYR A 91 3.97 -2.41 -2.53
CA TYR A 91 4.62 -2.67 -1.25
C TYR A 91 6.06 -2.14 -1.22
N CYS A 92 6.57 -1.98 0.00
CA CYS A 92 7.97 -1.64 0.26
C CYS A 92 8.48 -2.40 1.50
N ASP A 93 9.45 -1.85 2.23
CA ASP A 93 10.07 -2.56 3.36
C ASP A 93 9.17 -2.73 4.58
N GLY A 94 8.08 -1.99 4.67
CA GLY A 94 7.11 -2.12 5.76
C GLY A 94 6.74 -0.80 6.42
N ILE A 95 6.24 -0.88 7.65
CA ILE A 95 5.86 0.29 8.45
C ILE A 95 7.10 1.19 8.63
N GLY A 96 6.98 2.46 8.37
CA GLY A 96 8.11 3.40 8.43
C GLY A 96 8.79 3.64 7.08
N CYS A 97 8.59 2.77 6.10
CA CYS A 97 8.97 3.03 4.72
C CYS A 97 7.77 3.64 3.98
N ASN A 98 7.98 4.78 3.34
CA ASN A 98 6.91 5.46 2.61
C ASN A 98 7.01 5.31 1.09
N ALA A 99 7.88 4.42 0.60
CA ALA A 99 8.03 4.18 -0.84
C ALA A 99 6.74 3.64 -1.46
N SER A 100 6.04 2.75 -0.79
CA SER A 100 4.75 2.24 -1.27
C SER A 100 3.68 3.32 -1.28
N THR A 101 3.65 4.18 -0.27
CA THR A 101 2.72 5.31 -0.21
C THR A 101 3.00 6.31 -1.33
N LYS A 102 4.27 6.66 -1.55
CA LYS A 102 4.68 7.53 -2.65
C LYS A 102 4.36 6.92 -4.00
N GLY A 103 4.60 5.62 -4.16
CA GLY A 103 4.27 4.91 -5.39
C GLY A 103 2.78 4.93 -5.68
N ALA A 104 1.96 4.61 -4.68
CA ALA A 104 0.51 4.65 -4.81
C ALA A 104 -0.01 6.06 -5.14
N TYR A 105 0.54 7.09 -4.50
CA TYR A 105 0.20 8.49 -4.78
C TYR A 105 0.55 8.89 -6.21
N LYS A 106 1.76 8.55 -6.67
CA LYS A 106 2.23 8.88 -8.02
C LYS A 106 1.42 8.19 -9.11
N ARG A 107 0.74 7.10 -8.76
CA ARG A 107 -0.09 6.36 -9.69
C ARG A 107 -1.54 6.82 -9.73
N GLN A 108 -1.91 7.82 -8.95
CA GLN A 108 -3.27 8.33 -8.93
C GLN A 108 -3.73 8.72 -10.34
N GLY A 109 -4.95 8.36 -10.70
CA GLY A 109 -5.50 8.63 -12.02
C GLY A 109 -5.04 7.69 -13.13
N ALA A 110 -4.04 6.84 -12.89
CA ALA A 110 -3.55 5.87 -13.88
C ALA A 110 -4.26 4.52 -13.78
N ALA A 111 -4.48 4.01 -12.57
CA ALA A 111 -5.17 2.74 -12.31
C ALA A 111 -5.65 2.68 -10.87
N LYS A 112 -6.59 1.78 -10.57
CA LYS A 112 -6.94 1.46 -9.18
C LYS A 112 -5.74 0.80 -8.50
N HIS A 113 -5.54 1.09 -7.23
CA HIS A 113 -4.44 0.49 -6.47
C HIS A 113 -4.79 0.34 -5.00
N LYS A 114 -4.09 -0.58 -4.35
CA LYS A 114 -4.09 -0.72 -2.91
C LYS A 114 -2.65 -0.68 -2.41
N GLN A 115 -2.47 -0.20 -1.19
CA GLN A 115 -1.18 -0.20 -0.52
C GLN A 115 -1.11 -1.38 0.45
N ARG A 116 0.06 -1.95 0.55
CA ARG A 116 0.38 -2.91 1.56
C ARG A 116 1.33 -2.33 2.60
#